data_33f8e8888f96dade7ad8aca0ccd90a09
#
_entry.id   33f8e8888f96dade7ad8aca0ccd90a09
#
_cell.length_a   1.000
_cell.length_b   1.000
_cell.length_c   1.000
_cell.angle_alpha   90.00
_cell.angle_beta   90.00
_cell.angle_gamma   90.00
#
_symmetry.space_group_name_H-M   'P 1'
#
loop_
_entity.id
_entity.type
_entity.pdbx_description
1 polymer ?
#
loop_
_entity_poly.entity_id
_entity_poly.type
_entity_poly.pdbx_seq_one_letter_code
_entity_poly.pdbx_strand_id
1 'polypeptide(L)'
;MPISKRKNESDSESEGENKELVDVDFEFFGPAQIDYLAVKRLLNQLFSGDAGEFQVEKLTELILEQPGIGSTVKTDGIDSDPYAILTVLNVNINRDHPSIKAITKYLLEKVPKGSPAGSALNDILSPQVLAASSGHTGLIISERLINMPPQIMPPMYRMLGDELTNATNQNEPYRFDNYIVISRCFRFDDNEESATGISQPAKRQKRKGGLLRSYHAEDEYIEKVALAKAEYEYTNRIERDEDSFGVDLAGRVIIFPQSKFDTFVSLIEAGFPTGRS
;
A
#
# COMPACT_ATOMS: atom_id res chain seq x y z
N MET A 1 73.43 -24.49 -23.55
CA MET A 1 72.09 -24.05 -23.98
C MET A 1 71.14 -24.22 -22.84
N PRO A 2 70.63 -23.14 -22.25
CA PRO A 2 69.53 -23.21 -21.27
C PRO A 2 68.24 -22.76 -21.93
N ILE A 3 67.17 -23.52 -21.62
CA ILE A 3 65.82 -23.35 -22.07
C ILE A 3 65.13 -22.35 -21.14
N SER A 4 64.67 -21.25 -21.74
CA SER A 4 63.90 -20.21 -21.07
C SER A 4 62.45 -20.67 -20.82
N LYS A 5 62.00 -20.65 -19.55
CA LYS A 5 60.59 -20.80 -19.17
C LYS A 5 59.87 -19.47 -19.23
N ARG A 6 58.86 -19.38 -20.10
CA ARG A 6 57.89 -18.24 -20.09
C ARG A 6 56.96 -18.42 -18.91
N LYS A 7 56.87 -17.38 -18.05
CA LYS A 7 55.86 -17.17 -17.05
C LYS A 7 54.67 -16.51 -17.73
N ASN A 8 53.52 -17.17 -17.68
CA ASN A 8 52.20 -16.53 -17.94
C ASN A 8 51.78 -15.85 -16.66
N GLU A 9 51.81 -14.55 -16.66
CA GLU A 9 51.09 -13.73 -15.71
C GLU A 9 49.68 -13.49 -16.29
N SER A 10 48.69 -14.11 -15.67
CA SER A 10 47.27 -13.78 -15.90
C SER A 10 46.89 -12.70 -14.91
N ASP A 11 46.93 -11.46 -15.38
CA ASP A 11 46.25 -10.35 -14.69
C ASP A 11 44.73 -10.60 -14.74
N SER A 12 44.15 -11.01 -13.66
CA SER A 12 42.72 -10.92 -13.42
C SER A 12 42.46 -9.57 -12.80
N GLU A 13 42.22 -8.56 -13.61
CA GLU A 13 41.59 -7.32 -13.18
C GLU A 13 40.17 -7.65 -12.71
N SER A 14 39.97 -7.73 -11.42
CA SER A 14 38.65 -7.66 -10.83
C SER A 14 38.16 -6.22 -10.95
N GLU A 15 37.36 -5.93 -11.96
CA GLU A 15 36.54 -4.73 -11.99
C GLU A 15 35.60 -4.79 -10.79
N GLY A 16 35.99 -4.15 -9.71
CA GLY A 16 35.10 -3.83 -8.62
C GLY A 16 34.09 -2.82 -9.15
N GLU A 17 32.84 -3.27 -9.37
CA GLU A 17 31.72 -2.39 -9.60
C GLU A 17 31.66 -1.41 -8.41
N ASN A 18 32.13 -0.20 -8.64
CA ASN A 18 31.92 0.93 -7.75
C ASN A 18 30.41 1.25 -7.84
N LYS A 19 29.59 0.61 -7.00
CA LYS A 19 28.21 1.03 -6.81
C LYS A 19 28.27 2.41 -6.18
N GLU A 20 28.11 3.46 -6.99
CA GLU A 20 27.85 4.79 -6.49
C GLU A 20 26.58 4.71 -5.64
N LEU A 21 26.74 4.88 -4.34
CA LEU A 21 25.63 5.09 -3.42
C LEU A 21 25.09 6.48 -3.71
N VAL A 22 23.98 6.53 -4.43
CA VAL A 22 23.22 7.76 -4.61
C VAL A 22 22.42 7.97 -3.34
N ASP A 23 22.80 8.99 -2.57
CA ASP A 23 22.02 9.43 -1.41
C ASP A 23 20.80 10.17 -1.94
N VAL A 24 19.60 9.68 -1.60
CA VAL A 24 18.32 10.26 -2.04
C VAL A 24 17.59 10.80 -0.84
N ASP A 25 17.44 12.11 -0.79
CA ASP A 25 16.65 12.77 0.23
C ASP A 25 15.15 12.68 -0.10
N PHE A 26 14.36 12.13 0.81
CA PHE A 26 12.91 12.07 0.69
C PHE A 26 12.28 13.24 1.43
N GLU A 27 11.49 14.02 0.69
CA GLU A 27 10.76 15.15 1.20
C GLU A 27 9.26 14.84 1.27
N PHE A 28 8.60 15.29 2.34
CA PHE A 28 7.18 15.04 2.60
C PHE A 28 6.38 16.34 2.42
N PHE A 29 5.35 16.27 1.59
CA PHE A 29 4.47 17.40 1.28
C PHE A 29 3.01 17.00 1.43
N GLY A 30 2.12 17.96 1.73
CA GLY A 30 0.69 17.75 1.59
C GLY A 30 0.32 17.56 0.11
N PRO A 31 -0.66 16.68 -0.21
CA PRO A 31 -1.15 16.51 -1.57
C PRO A 31 -1.66 17.84 -2.15
N ALA A 32 -1.29 18.17 -3.38
CA ALA A 32 -1.63 19.42 -4.04
C ALA A 32 -2.09 19.20 -5.49
N GLN A 33 -2.74 20.20 -6.10
CA GLN A 33 -3.28 20.08 -7.46
C GLN A 33 -2.22 19.74 -8.52
N ILE A 34 -0.97 20.14 -8.30
CA ILE A 34 0.16 19.79 -9.17
C ILE A 34 0.40 18.27 -9.22
N ASP A 35 0.01 17.53 -8.17
CA ASP A 35 0.22 16.10 -8.03
C ASP A 35 -0.84 15.24 -8.75
N TYR A 36 -1.82 15.87 -9.40
CA TYR A 36 -3.00 15.18 -9.95
C TYR A 36 -2.66 13.97 -10.81
N LEU A 37 -1.75 14.11 -11.76
CA LEU A 37 -1.41 13.02 -12.69
C LEU A 37 -0.68 11.88 -11.97
N ALA A 38 0.20 12.20 -11.05
CA ALA A 38 0.97 11.20 -10.31
C ALA A 38 0.10 10.48 -9.27
N VAL A 39 -0.75 11.20 -8.55
CA VAL A 39 -1.73 10.59 -7.61
C VAL A 39 -2.69 9.69 -8.36
N LYS A 40 -3.24 10.15 -9.49
CA LYS A 40 -4.09 9.32 -10.36
C LYS A 40 -3.37 8.04 -10.80
N ARG A 41 -2.09 8.12 -11.17
CA ARG A 41 -1.27 6.95 -11.52
C ARG A 41 -1.12 5.99 -10.35
N LEU A 42 -0.83 6.48 -9.14
CA LEU A 42 -0.73 5.67 -7.92
C LEU A 42 -2.07 5.00 -7.57
N LEU A 43 -3.20 5.69 -7.72
CA LEU A 43 -4.53 5.10 -7.52
C LEU A 43 -4.85 4.01 -8.55
N ASN A 44 -4.51 4.22 -9.84
CA ASN A 44 -4.65 3.17 -10.85
C ASN A 44 -3.78 1.94 -10.49
N GLN A 45 -2.58 2.16 -9.96
CA GLN A 45 -1.72 1.10 -9.48
C GLN A 45 -2.35 0.36 -8.29
N LEU A 46 -2.90 1.08 -7.31
CA LEU A 46 -3.56 0.51 -6.14
C LEU A 46 -4.75 -0.40 -6.52
N PHE A 47 -5.60 0.07 -7.40
CA PHE A 47 -6.80 -0.66 -7.82
C PHE A 47 -6.57 -1.65 -8.96
N SER A 48 -5.38 -1.60 -9.58
CA SER A 48 -4.94 -2.56 -10.60
C SER A 48 -5.98 -2.72 -11.73
N GLY A 49 -6.31 -3.96 -12.10
CA GLY A 49 -7.26 -4.25 -13.18
C GLY A 49 -8.67 -3.70 -12.98
N ASP A 50 -9.08 -3.46 -11.75
CA ASP A 50 -10.42 -2.96 -11.42
C ASP A 50 -10.46 -1.42 -11.24
N ALA A 51 -9.39 -0.69 -11.55
CA ALA A 51 -9.33 0.77 -11.40
C ALA A 51 -10.48 1.51 -12.11
N GLY A 52 -10.95 0.99 -13.25
CA GLY A 52 -12.07 1.54 -14.01
C GLY A 52 -13.41 1.57 -13.26
N GLU A 53 -13.56 0.71 -12.22
CA GLU A 53 -14.80 0.64 -11.43
C GLU A 53 -14.94 1.82 -10.44
N PHE A 54 -13.86 2.56 -10.14
CA PHE A 54 -13.82 3.49 -9.01
C PHE A 54 -13.86 4.97 -9.36
N GLN A 55 -13.99 5.33 -10.66
CA GLN A 55 -13.92 6.73 -11.10
C GLN A 55 -12.69 7.43 -10.51
N VAL A 56 -11.51 6.90 -10.82
CA VAL A 56 -10.21 7.29 -10.22
C VAL A 56 -9.95 8.79 -10.36
N GLU A 57 -10.39 9.42 -11.44
CA GLU A 57 -10.29 10.88 -11.65
C GLU A 57 -10.96 11.64 -10.52
N LYS A 58 -12.22 11.29 -10.22
CA LYS A 58 -12.98 11.94 -9.14
C LYS A 58 -12.43 11.62 -7.75
N LEU A 59 -11.89 10.40 -7.57
CA LEU A 59 -11.22 10.05 -6.32
C LEU A 59 -9.95 10.89 -6.13
N THR A 60 -9.19 11.10 -7.21
CA THR A 60 -8.02 11.98 -7.19
C THR A 60 -8.41 13.42 -6.82
N GLU A 61 -9.44 13.97 -7.44
CA GLU A 61 -9.96 15.29 -7.10
C GLU A 61 -10.35 15.39 -5.62
N LEU A 62 -11.12 14.41 -5.13
CA LEU A 62 -11.53 14.35 -3.71
C LEU A 62 -10.34 14.34 -2.74
N ILE A 63 -9.27 13.61 -3.08
CA ILE A 63 -8.05 13.56 -2.26
C ILE A 63 -7.34 14.92 -2.27
N LEU A 64 -7.21 15.55 -3.43
CA LEU A 64 -6.47 16.80 -3.59
C LEU A 64 -7.24 18.03 -3.07
N GLU A 65 -8.56 17.94 -2.97
CA GLU A 65 -9.42 18.97 -2.38
C GLU A 65 -9.43 18.91 -0.85
N GLN A 66 -8.95 17.80 -0.25
CA GLN A 66 -8.95 17.62 1.20
C GLN A 66 -7.81 18.41 1.86
N PRO A 67 -8.09 19.42 2.67
CA PRO A 67 -7.03 20.25 3.26
C PRO A 67 -6.36 19.52 4.44
N GLY A 68 -5.03 19.55 4.46
CA GLY A 68 -4.24 19.26 5.65
C GLY A 68 -4.26 17.80 6.15
N ILE A 69 -4.79 16.86 5.37
CA ILE A 69 -4.80 15.43 5.71
C ILE A 69 -4.14 14.61 4.61
N GLY A 70 -3.01 14.03 4.93
CA GLY A 70 -2.23 13.16 4.06
C GLY A 70 -0.93 13.78 3.60
N SER A 71 -0.05 12.90 3.12
CA SER A 71 1.30 13.23 2.68
C SER A 71 1.61 12.57 1.34
N THR A 72 2.40 13.27 0.54
CA THR A 72 3.11 12.73 -0.63
C THR A 72 4.60 12.73 -0.37
N VAL A 73 5.33 11.82 -1.03
CA VAL A 73 6.80 11.75 -0.94
C VAL A 73 7.40 12.09 -2.29
N LYS A 74 8.34 13.02 -2.30
CA LYS A 74 9.05 13.51 -3.48
C LYS A 74 10.57 13.52 -3.23
N THR A 75 11.37 13.66 -4.28
CA THR A 75 12.84 13.69 -4.19
C THR A 75 13.47 14.96 -4.76
N ASP A 76 12.73 15.69 -5.58
CA ASP A 76 13.24 16.85 -6.33
C ASP A 76 12.43 18.12 -6.05
N GLY A 77 12.00 18.27 -4.77
CA GLY A 77 11.23 19.41 -4.30
C GLY A 77 9.73 19.35 -4.62
N ILE A 78 9.02 20.42 -4.24
CA ILE A 78 7.55 20.49 -4.25
C ILE A 78 6.93 20.33 -5.64
N ASP A 79 7.62 20.74 -6.69
CA ASP A 79 7.11 20.72 -8.07
C ASP A 79 7.31 19.37 -8.78
N SER A 80 8.03 18.43 -8.15
CA SER A 80 8.23 17.11 -8.73
C SER A 80 7.04 16.17 -8.51
N ASP A 81 6.94 15.11 -9.33
CA ASP A 81 5.94 14.08 -9.20
C ASP A 81 6.13 13.28 -7.90
N PRO A 82 5.08 13.01 -7.11
CA PRO A 82 5.17 12.15 -5.96
C PRO A 82 5.37 10.67 -6.32
N TYR A 83 6.21 10.01 -5.53
CA TYR A 83 6.49 8.57 -5.60
C TYR A 83 5.62 7.74 -4.65
N ALA A 84 5.01 8.39 -3.66
CA ALA A 84 4.10 7.77 -2.70
C ALA A 84 3.02 8.75 -2.27
N ILE A 85 1.88 8.20 -1.85
CA ILE A 85 0.77 8.92 -1.22
C ILE A 85 0.26 8.12 -0.02
N LEU A 86 -0.04 8.84 1.06
CA LEU A 86 -0.80 8.33 2.19
C LEU A 86 -1.83 9.39 2.60
N THR A 87 -3.10 9.03 2.66
CA THR A 87 -4.18 9.89 3.16
C THR A 87 -5.33 9.05 3.73
N VAL A 88 -6.30 9.69 4.36
CA VAL A 88 -7.53 9.05 4.81
C VAL A 88 -8.75 9.87 4.42
N LEU A 89 -9.74 9.23 3.83
CA LEU A 89 -11.02 9.82 3.44
C LEU A 89 -12.11 9.41 4.44
N ASN A 90 -12.93 10.36 4.86
CA ASN A 90 -14.10 10.04 5.68
C ASN A 90 -15.22 9.46 4.81
N VAL A 91 -15.46 8.15 4.96
CA VAL A 91 -16.46 7.42 4.17
C VAL A 91 -17.88 7.93 4.45
N ASN A 92 -18.20 8.29 5.70
CA ASN A 92 -19.52 8.75 6.10
C ASN A 92 -19.85 10.13 5.51
N ILE A 93 -18.92 11.08 5.57
CA ILE A 93 -19.10 12.42 4.99
C ILE A 93 -19.19 12.35 3.47
N ASN A 94 -18.32 11.52 2.86
CA ASN A 94 -18.24 11.39 1.41
C ASN A 94 -19.13 10.25 0.86
N ARG A 95 -20.08 9.72 1.66
CA ARG A 95 -20.89 8.56 1.25
C ARG A 95 -21.64 8.75 -0.06
N ASP A 96 -21.94 9.99 -0.43
CA ASP A 96 -22.62 10.34 -1.66
C ASP A 96 -21.69 10.59 -2.84
N HIS A 97 -20.38 10.69 -2.59
CA HIS A 97 -19.37 10.84 -3.63
C HIS A 97 -19.31 9.56 -4.51
N PRO A 98 -19.28 9.70 -5.86
CA PRO A 98 -19.42 8.55 -6.76
C PRO A 98 -18.31 7.51 -6.58
N SER A 99 -17.06 7.92 -6.35
CA SER A 99 -15.95 6.99 -6.10
C SER A 99 -16.10 6.26 -4.75
N ILE A 100 -16.56 6.94 -3.71
CA ILE A 100 -16.78 6.32 -2.38
C ILE A 100 -17.94 5.32 -2.46
N LYS A 101 -19.04 5.66 -3.15
CA LYS A 101 -20.13 4.71 -3.43
C LYS A 101 -19.65 3.48 -4.17
N ALA A 102 -18.82 3.67 -5.21
CA ALA A 102 -18.28 2.58 -6.00
C ALA A 102 -17.39 1.67 -5.13
N ILE A 103 -16.46 2.23 -4.35
CA ILE A 103 -15.57 1.49 -3.46
C ILE A 103 -16.38 0.72 -2.40
N THR A 104 -17.32 1.37 -1.75
CA THR A 104 -18.18 0.74 -0.72
C THR A 104 -18.96 -0.44 -1.30
N LYS A 105 -19.62 -0.24 -2.44
CA LYS A 105 -20.35 -1.29 -3.14
C LYS A 105 -19.43 -2.44 -3.51
N TYR A 106 -18.30 -2.14 -4.13
CA TYR A 106 -17.30 -3.11 -4.56
C TYR A 106 -16.83 -4.01 -3.40
N LEU A 107 -16.42 -3.42 -2.27
CA LEU A 107 -15.98 -4.18 -1.11
C LEU A 107 -17.07 -5.10 -0.56
N LEU A 108 -18.32 -4.62 -0.47
CA LEU A 108 -19.47 -5.41 -0.02
C LEU A 108 -19.85 -6.55 -0.98
N GLU A 109 -19.54 -6.42 -2.27
CA GLU A 109 -19.76 -7.46 -3.28
C GLU A 109 -18.61 -8.48 -3.35
N LYS A 110 -17.36 -8.01 -3.24
CA LYS A 110 -16.15 -8.84 -3.38
C LYS A 110 -15.85 -9.69 -2.15
N VAL A 111 -16.15 -9.18 -0.96
CA VAL A 111 -15.86 -9.88 0.28
C VAL A 111 -17.05 -10.77 0.67
N PRO A 112 -16.86 -12.09 0.88
CA PRO A 112 -17.95 -13.00 1.24
C PRO A 112 -18.65 -12.57 2.53
N LYS A 113 -19.96 -12.36 2.47
CA LYS A 113 -20.78 -11.86 3.61
C LYS A 113 -20.67 -12.70 4.87
N GLY A 114 -20.48 -14.03 4.73
CA GLY A 114 -20.32 -14.96 5.84
C GLY A 114 -18.90 -15.02 6.44
N SER A 115 -17.94 -14.26 5.89
CA SER A 115 -16.60 -14.17 6.44
C SER A 115 -16.53 -13.12 7.57
N PRO A 116 -15.54 -13.21 8.48
CA PRO A 116 -15.34 -12.17 9.51
C PRO A 116 -15.19 -10.76 8.91
N ALA A 117 -14.48 -10.62 7.80
CA ALA A 117 -14.33 -9.35 7.11
C ALA A 117 -15.61 -8.85 6.46
N GLY A 118 -16.42 -9.77 5.87
CA GLY A 118 -17.71 -9.43 5.29
C GLY A 118 -18.70 -8.95 6.37
N SER A 119 -18.71 -9.59 7.53
CA SER A 119 -19.51 -9.12 8.67
C SER A 119 -19.05 -7.74 9.14
N ALA A 120 -17.76 -7.56 9.38
CA ALA A 120 -17.20 -6.27 9.80
C ALA A 120 -17.48 -5.15 8.77
N LEU A 121 -17.35 -5.42 7.47
CA LEU A 121 -17.70 -4.45 6.42
C LEU A 121 -19.17 -4.07 6.45
N ASN A 122 -20.08 -5.05 6.61
CA ASN A 122 -21.51 -4.75 6.73
C ASN A 122 -21.82 -3.90 7.97
N ASP A 123 -21.14 -4.14 9.08
CA ASP A 123 -21.33 -3.39 10.33
C ASP A 123 -20.90 -1.92 10.18
N ILE A 124 -19.84 -1.62 9.42
CA ILE A 124 -19.30 -0.26 9.30
C ILE A 124 -19.70 0.48 8.02
N LEU A 125 -20.17 -0.23 6.99
CA LEU A 125 -20.57 0.33 5.69
C LEU A 125 -22.09 0.23 5.42
N SER A 126 -22.90 -0.22 6.40
CA SER A 126 -24.35 -0.22 6.21
C SER A 126 -24.90 1.20 6.04
N PRO A 127 -25.97 1.41 5.27
CA PRO A 127 -26.54 2.73 5.04
C PRO A 127 -26.89 3.49 6.31
N GLN A 128 -27.31 2.77 7.36
CA GLN A 128 -27.64 3.36 8.66
C GLN A 128 -26.39 3.92 9.37
N VAL A 129 -25.28 3.16 9.34
CA VAL A 129 -24.01 3.58 9.95
C VAL A 129 -23.37 4.72 9.13
N LEU A 130 -23.41 4.63 7.82
CA LEU A 130 -22.89 5.70 6.95
C LEU A 130 -23.68 7.02 7.09
N ALA A 131 -24.96 6.95 7.48
CA ALA A 131 -25.78 8.15 7.73
C ALA A 131 -25.64 8.69 9.16
N ALA A 132 -24.95 7.98 10.04
CA ALA A 132 -24.76 8.40 11.44
C ALA A 132 -23.87 9.66 11.53
N SER A 133 -24.08 10.45 12.58
CA SER A 133 -23.28 11.65 12.88
C SER A 133 -22.01 11.35 13.70
N SER A 134 -21.83 10.13 14.14
CA SER A 134 -20.67 9.64 14.90
C SER A 134 -20.38 8.20 14.52
N GLY A 135 -19.22 7.70 14.91
CA GLY A 135 -18.81 6.33 14.56
C GLY A 135 -18.35 6.25 13.10
N HIS A 136 -17.66 7.27 12.63
CA HIS A 136 -17.24 7.34 11.23
C HIS A 136 -16.14 6.33 10.90
N THR A 137 -16.08 5.96 9.64
CA THR A 137 -15.07 5.06 9.08
C THR A 137 -14.10 5.85 8.20
N GLY A 138 -12.80 5.69 8.46
CA GLY A 138 -11.74 6.23 7.61
C GLY A 138 -11.33 5.22 6.55
N LEU A 139 -11.30 5.63 5.27
CA LEU A 139 -10.70 4.87 4.18
C LEU A 139 -9.27 5.35 3.99
N ILE A 140 -8.31 4.57 4.45
CA ILE A 140 -6.88 4.85 4.23
C ILE A 140 -6.53 4.47 2.79
N ILE A 141 -5.98 5.44 2.07
CA ILE A 141 -5.37 5.28 0.76
C ILE A 141 -3.86 5.37 0.95
N SER A 142 -3.17 4.27 0.73
CA SER A 142 -1.71 4.15 0.84
C SER A 142 -1.17 3.45 -0.39
N GLU A 143 -0.36 4.15 -1.17
CA GLU A 143 0.29 3.55 -2.35
C GLU A 143 1.64 4.22 -2.60
N ARG A 144 2.60 3.42 -3.07
CA ARG A 144 3.94 3.88 -3.44
C ARG A 144 4.49 3.09 -4.62
N LEU A 145 5.44 3.64 -5.33
CA LEU A 145 6.15 2.89 -6.35
C LEU A 145 6.95 1.75 -5.71
N ILE A 146 7.10 0.65 -6.43
CA ILE A 146 7.70 -0.59 -5.90
C ILE A 146 9.16 -0.41 -5.46
N ASN A 147 9.88 0.49 -6.09
CA ASN A 147 11.29 0.80 -5.78
C ASN A 147 11.48 1.77 -4.60
N MET A 148 10.37 2.28 -4.03
CA MET A 148 10.45 3.14 -2.85
C MET A 148 10.73 2.31 -1.60
N PRO A 149 11.69 2.73 -0.75
CA PRO A 149 12.02 2.00 0.46
C PRO A 149 10.86 2.06 1.47
N PRO A 150 10.56 0.97 2.18
CA PRO A 150 9.47 0.96 3.16
C PRO A 150 9.74 1.87 4.37
N GLN A 151 10.97 2.36 4.54
CA GLN A 151 11.36 3.32 5.59
C GLN A 151 10.67 4.68 5.48
N ILE A 152 10.08 5.01 4.33
CA ILE A 152 9.27 6.24 4.20
C ILE A 152 7.90 6.12 4.90
N MET A 153 7.40 4.90 5.12
CA MET A 153 6.05 4.68 5.64
C MET A 153 5.87 5.04 7.12
N PRO A 154 6.81 4.71 8.04
CA PRO A 154 6.68 5.11 9.44
C PRO A 154 6.49 6.63 9.63
N PRO A 155 7.32 7.52 9.07
CA PRO A 155 7.09 8.96 9.20
C PRO A 155 5.76 9.41 8.58
N MET A 156 5.33 8.85 7.44
CA MET A 156 4.04 9.20 6.84
C MET A 156 2.86 8.86 7.76
N TYR A 157 2.84 7.65 8.34
CA TYR A 157 1.77 7.25 9.26
C TYR A 157 1.78 8.04 10.58
N ARG A 158 2.96 8.42 11.06
CA ARG A 158 3.07 9.31 12.23
C ARG A 158 2.47 10.68 11.91
N MET A 159 2.85 11.29 10.79
CA MET A 159 2.30 12.56 10.32
C MET A 159 0.78 12.49 10.18
N LEU A 160 0.25 11.42 9.57
CA LEU A 160 -1.18 11.21 9.46
C LEU A 160 -1.87 11.18 10.83
N GLY A 161 -1.28 10.52 11.83
CA GLY A 161 -1.80 10.50 13.21
C GLY A 161 -1.86 11.89 13.84
N ASP A 162 -0.81 12.69 13.65
CA ASP A 162 -0.73 14.09 14.14
C ASP A 162 -1.76 14.97 13.41
N GLU A 163 -1.90 14.84 12.10
CA GLU A 163 -2.88 15.56 11.28
C GLU A 163 -4.32 15.26 11.74
N LEU A 164 -4.65 13.97 11.94
CA LEU A 164 -5.96 13.53 12.42
C LEU A 164 -6.27 14.09 13.83
N THR A 165 -5.27 14.12 14.71
CA THR A 165 -5.39 14.68 16.04
C THR A 165 -5.66 16.17 15.96
N ASN A 166 -4.92 16.91 15.15
CA ASN A 166 -5.08 18.34 14.94
C ASN A 166 -6.45 18.68 14.35
N ALA A 167 -6.88 17.99 13.31
CA ALA A 167 -8.17 18.17 12.68
C ALA A 167 -9.34 17.89 13.66
N THR A 168 -9.22 16.82 14.44
CA THR A 168 -10.22 16.49 15.47
C THR A 168 -10.30 17.57 16.55
N ASN A 169 -9.18 18.16 16.97
CA ASN A 169 -9.14 19.27 17.93
C ASN A 169 -9.77 20.56 17.36
N GLN A 170 -9.79 20.72 16.05
CA GLN A 170 -10.44 21.81 15.33
C GLN A 170 -11.92 21.53 15.03
N ASN A 171 -12.46 20.43 15.55
CA ASN A 171 -13.80 19.92 15.29
C ASN A 171 -14.09 19.59 13.82
N GLU A 172 -13.05 19.27 13.05
CA GLU A 172 -13.19 18.72 11.72
C GLU A 172 -13.63 17.24 11.77
N PRO A 173 -14.28 16.72 10.73
CA PRO A 173 -14.93 15.40 10.76
C PRO A 173 -13.94 14.23 10.55
N TYR A 174 -12.85 14.22 11.31
CA TYR A 174 -11.80 13.19 11.22
C TYR A 174 -11.72 12.30 12.48
N ARG A 175 -12.78 12.27 13.28
CA ARG A 175 -12.89 11.31 14.37
C ARG A 175 -13.45 10.00 13.83
N PHE A 176 -12.60 8.99 13.71
CA PHE A 176 -12.95 7.67 13.23
C PHE A 176 -13.07 6.66 14.38
N ASP A 177 -13.93 5.65 14.21
CA ASP A 177 -14.00 4.47 15.07
C ASP A 177 -13.22 3.31 14.45
N ASN A 178 -13.24 3.22 13.11
CA ASN A 178 -12.59 2.16 12.35
C ASN A 178 -11.89 2.72 11.11
N TYR A 179 -10.88 1.99 10.66
CA TYR A 179 -10.22 2.21 9.39
C TYR A 179 -10.40 1.03 8.45
N ILE A 180 -10.57 1.32 7.19
CA ILE A 180 -10.47 0.38 6.07
C ILE A 180 -9.20 0.71 5.30
N VAL A 181 -8.39 -0.30 5.03
CA VAL A 181 -7.23 -0.21 4.13
C VAL A 181 -7.48 -1.12 2.94
N ILE A 182 -7.36 -0.58 1.73
CA ILE A 182 -7.33 -1.36 0.50
C ILE A 182 -5.87 -1.50 0.12
N SER A 183 -5.42 -2.73 -0.10
CA SER A 183 -4.06 -2.99 -0.52
C SER A 183 -4.00 -4.09 -1.58
N ARG A 184 -2.80 -4.35 -2.09
CA ARG A 184 -2.53 -5.39 -3.07
C ARG A 184 -1.76 -6.55 -2.44
N CYS A 185 -2.04 -7.75 -2.91
CA CYS A 185 -1.25 -8.92 -2.62
C CYS A 185 -0.98 -9.69 -3.92
N PHE A 186 -0.05 -10.62 -3.88
CA PHE A 186 0.34 -11.39 -5.05
C PHE A 186 0.60 -12.86 -4.68
N ARG A 187 0.47 -13.74 -5.68
CA ARG A 187 0.83 -15.15 -5.61
C ARG A 187 1.97 -15.43 -6.55
N PHE A 188 2.92 -16.24 -6.09
CA PHE A 188 3.88 -16.89 -6.99
C PHE A 188 3.30 -18.19 -7.51
N ASP A 189 3.56 -18.54 -8.77
CA ASP A 189 3.33 -19.87 -9.28
C ASP A 189 4.30 -20.86 -8.61
N ASP A 190 3.81 -22.05 -8.22
CA ASP A 190 4.59 -23.11 -7.54
C ASP A 190 5.88 -23.53 -8.31
N ASN A 191 5.98 -23.21 -9.60
CA ASN A 191 7.14 -23.47 -10.43
C ASN A 191 8.30 -22.47 -10.24
N GLU A 192 8.03 -21.28 -9.72
CA GLU A 192 9.03 -20.22 -9.54
C GLU A 192 9.65 -20.22 -8.13
N GLU A 193 8.97 -20.77 -7.12
CA GLU A 193 9.56 -20.95 -5.78
C GLU A 193 10.87 -21.76 -5.81
N SER A 194 11.02 -22.66 -6.80
CA SER A 194 12.23 -23.45 -7.00
C SER A 194 13.40 -22.67 -7.60
N ALA A 195 13.15 -21.57 -8.28
CA ALA A 195 14.16 -20.77 -8.97
C ALA A 195 14.77 -19.66 -8.09
N THR A 196 14.06 -19.19 -7.06
CA THR A 196 14.51 -18.09 -6.20
C THR A 196 15.29 -18.53 -4.96
N GLY A 197 15.47 -19.84 -4.72
CA GLY A 197 16.31 -20.35 -3.64
C GLY A 197 15.79 -20.10 -2.22
N ILE A 198 14.56 -19.62 -2.05
CA ILE A 198 13.94 -19.39 -0.75
C ILE A 198 13.16 -20.65 -0.34
N SER A 199 13.89 -21.71 0.00
CA SER A 199 13.32 -22.93 0.54
C SER A 199 13.12 -22.82 2.04
N GLN A 200 11.88 -22.74 2.51
CA GLN A 200 11.55 -23.06 3.90
C GLN A 200 11.16 -24.55 4.02
N PRO A 201 11.75 -25.30 4.97
CA PRO A 201 11.41 -26.69 5.19
C PRO A 201 10.14 -26.81 6.02
N ALA A 202 8.99 -26.93 5.37
CA ALA A 202 7.81 -27.45 6.04
C ALA A 202 6.93 -28.21 5.06
N LYS A 203 6.70 -29.49 5.35
CA LYS A 203 5.68 -30.34 4.72
C LYS A 203 4.32 -29.66 4.83
N ARG A 204 3.89 -28.93 3.81
CA ARG A 204 2.52 -28.41 3.69
C ARG A 204 1.84 -29.09 2.50
N GLN A 205 0.61 -29.55 2.76
CA GLN A 205 -0.30 -30.09 1.75
C GLN A 205 -0.41 -29.09 0.59
N LYS A 206 -0.21 -29.57 -0.65
CA LYS A 206 -0.44 -28.83 -1.89
C LYS A 206 -1.86 -28.25 -1.89
N ARG A 207 -2.01 -27.00 -1.50
CA ARG A 207 -3.19 -26.20 -1.84
C ARG A 207 -2.98 -25.65 -3.25
N LYS A 208 -3.94 -25.85 -4.14
CA LYS A 208 -3.98 -25.16 -5.43
C LYS A 208 -4.02 -23.66 -5.17
N GLY A 209 -2.93 -22.96 -5.44
CA GLY A 209 -2.74 -21.53 -5.23
C GLY A 209 -1.59 -21.28 -4.24
N GLY A 210 -0.49 -20.71 -4.72
CA GLY A 210 0.69 -20.34 -3.92
C GLY A 210 0.33 -19.42 -2.73
N LEU A 211 1.28 -19.23 -1.81
CA LEU A 211 1.10 -18.38 -0.63
C LEU A 211 0.89 -16.92 -1.08
N LEU A 212 -0.22 -16.31 -0.65
CA LEU A 212 -0.47 -14.88 -0.84
C LEU A 212 0.51 -14.07 0.02
N ARG A 213 1.23 -13.14 -0.62
CA ARG A 213 2.16 -12.22 0.03
C ARG A 213 1.67 -10.79 -0.13
N SER A 214 1.96 -9.95 0.83
CA SER A 214 1.69 -8.51 0.75
C SER A 214 2.55 -7.88 -0.34
N TYR A 215 1.96 -7.02 -1.15
CA TYR A 215 2.70 -6.25 -2.16
C TYR A 215 3.58 -5.18 -1.49
N HIS A 216 3.07 -4.59 -0.42
CA HIS A 216 3.78 -3.66 0.44
C HIS A 216 4.09 -4.31 1.78
N ALA A 217 5.35 -4.20 2.23
CA ALA A 217 5.81 -4.86 3.45
C ALA A 217 5.13 -4.32 4.72
N GLU A 218 4.68 -3.06 4.70
CA GLU A 218 3.95 -2.43 5.80
C GLU A 218 2.60 -3.08 6.09
N ASP A 219 1.96 -3.71 5.11
CA ASP A 219 0.69 -4.39 5.29
C ASP A 219 0.76 -5.52 6.32
N GLU A 220 1.91 -6.18 6.45
CA GLU A 220 2.12 -7.23 7.44
C GLU A 220 2.02 -6.69 8.89
N TYR A 221 2.27 -5.40 9.09
CA TYR A 221 2.13 -4.74 10.39
C TYR A 221 0.69 -4.30 10.64
N ILE A 222 -0.03 -3.84 9.60
CA ILE A 222 -1.46 -3.53 9.70
C ILE A 222 -2.24 -4.80 10.03
N GLU A 223 -1.87 -5.94 9.43
CA GLU A 223 -2.50 -7.24 9.72
C GLU A 223 -2.38 -7.67 11.20
N LYS A 224 -1.30 -7.28 11.89
CA LYS A 224 -1.12 -7.61 13.33
C LYS A 224 -2.13 -6.91 14.23
N VAL A 225 -2.70 -5.80 13.80
CA VAL A 225 -3.69 -5.01 14.54
C VAL A 225 -5.10 -5.14 13.95
N ALA A 226 -5.26 -5.90 12.88
CA ALA A 226 -6.51 -6.05 12.17
C ALA A 226 -7.59 -6.72 13.02
N LEU A 227 -8.80 -6.17 12.98
CA LEU A 227 -10.02 -6.82 13.43
C LEU A 227 -10.42 -7.94 12.46
N ALA A 228 -10.32 -7.66 11.17
CA ALA A 228 -10.61 -8.60 10.10
C ALA A 228 -9.86 -8.22 8.81
N LYS A 229 -9.64 -9.24 7.96
CA LYS A 229 -9.09 -9.05 6.62
C LYS A 229 -9.68 -10.05 5.65
N ALA A 230 -9.71 -9.69 4.39
CA ALA A 230 -10.03 -10.61 3.30
C ALA A 230 -9.22 -10.27 2.05
N GLU A 231 -8.86 -11.31 1.32
CA GLU A 231 -8.32 -11.21 -0.03
C GLU A 231 -9.43 -11.50 -1.05
N TYR A 232 -9.36 -10.83 -2.19
CA TYR A 232 -10.32 -11.00 -3.27
C TYR A 232 -9.64 -10.90 -4.64
N GLU A 233 -10.20 -11.64 -5.60
CA GLU A 233 -9.73 -11.61 -6.98
C GLU A 233 -10.29 -10.36 -7.69
N TYR A 234 -9.46 -9.73 -8.52
CA TYR A 234 -9.91 -8.66 -9.41
C TYR A 234 -10.91 -9.20 -10.44
N THR A 235 -11.88 -8.38 -10.84
CA THR A 235 -12.82 -8.70 -11.91
C THR A 235 -12.11 -8.72 -13.26
N ASN A 236 -11.31 -7.68 -13.48
CA ASN A 236 -10.56 -7.47 -14.70
C ASN A 236 -9.11 -7.92 -14.45
N ARG A 237 -8.78 -9.14 -14.85
CA ARG A 237 -7.40 -9.61 -14.77
C ARG A 237 -6.57 -8.89 -15.82
N ILE A 238 -5.42 -8.37 -15.43
CA ILE A 238 -4.44 -7.88 -16.38
C ILE A 238 -3.87 -9.11 -17.08
N GLU A 239 -4.03 -9.18 -18.42
CA GLU A 239 -3.43 -10.24 -19.24
C GLU A 239 -1.91 -10.19 -19.06
N ARG A 240 -1.31 -11.34 -18.83
CA ARG A 240 0.14 -11.47 -18.69
C ARG A 240 0.76 -11.41 -20.09
N ASP A 241 1.75 -10.54 -20.28
CA ASP A 241 2.69 -10.70 -21.39
C ASP A 241 3.51 -11.97 -21.15
N GLU A 242 3.81 -12.72 -22.21
CA GLU A 242 4.59 -13.97 -22.15
C GLU A 242 5.98 -13.77 -21.50
N ASP A 243 6.50 -12.53 -21.48
CA ASP A 243 7.77 -12.13 -20.87
C ASP A 243 7.62 -11.56 -19.44
N SER A 244 6.40 -11.41 -18.90
CA SER A 244 6.19 -10.94 -17.54
C SER A 244 6.41 -12.06 -16.53
N PHE A 245 7.26 -11.84 -15.54
CA PHE A 245 7.37 -12.74 -14.37
C PHE A 245 5.99 -12.91 -13.75
N GLY A 246 5.50 -14.14 -13.73
CA GLY A 246 4.12 -14.53 -13.51
C GLY A 246 3.59 -14.31 -12.10
N VAL A 247 3.38 -13.04 -11.73
CA VAL A 247 2.79 -12.67 -10.44
C VAL A 247 1.29 -12.45 -10.59
N ASP A 248 0.46 -13.31 -9.98
CA ASP A 248 -0.98 -13.08 -9.90
C ASP A 248 -1.28 -12.05 -8.82
N LEU A 249 -1.77 -10.89 -9.23
CA LEU A 249 -2.23 -9.85 -8.32
C LEU A 249 -3.64 -10.14 -7.82
N ALA A 250 -3.88 -9.87 -6.54
CA ALA A 250 -5.19 -9.89 -5.91
C ALA A 250 -5.36 -8.65 -5.02
N GLY A 251 -6.58 -8.24 -4.79
CA GLY A 251 -6.89 -7.19 -3.84
C GLY A 251 -7.00 -7.73 -2.42
N ARG A 252 -6.74 -6.86 -1.45
CA ARG A 252 -6.90 -7.13 -0.03
C ARG A 252 -7.62 -5.97 0.64
N VAL A 253 -8.51 -6.28 1.55
CA VAL A 253 -9.09 -5.32 2.49
C VAL A 253 -8.70 -5.70 3.91
N ILE A 254 -8.27 -4.71 4.68
CA ILE A 254 -7.93 -4.85 6.09
C ILE A 254 -8.78 -3.84 6.87
N ILE A 255 -9.38 -4.29 7.97
CA ILE A 255 -10.20 -3.45 8.85
C ILE A 255 -9.57 -3.47 10.22
N PHE A 256 -9.32 -2.31 10.80
CA PHE A 256 -8.83 -2.21 12.17
C PHE A 256 -9.47 -1.03 12.92
N PRO A 257 -9.64 -1.13 14.26
CA PRO A 257 -10.23 -0.07 15.05
C PRO A 257 -9.23 1.07 15.31
N GLN A 258 -9.73 2.30 15.41
CA GLN A 258 -8.93 3.49 15.70
C GLN A 258 -8.03 3.31 16.93
N SER A 259 -8.51 2.64 17.97
CA SER A 259 -7.73 2.37 19.19
C SER A 259 -6.45 1.57 18.97
N LYS A 260 -6.24 1.02 17.77
CA LYS A 260 -5.02 0.29 17.37
C LYS A 260 -4.10 1.10 16.46
N PHE A 261 -4.47 2.32 16.08
CA PHE A 261 -3.67 3.13 15.17
C PHE A 261 -2.26 3.39 15.71
N ASP A 262 -2.13 3.87 16.95
CA ASP A 262 -0.81 4.15 17.58
C ASP A 262 0.01 2.86 17.76
N THR A 263 -0.66 1.74 18.08
CA THR A 263 0.00 0.44 18.15
C THR A 263 0.59 0.05 16.78
N PHE A 264 -0.17 0.26 15.72
CA PHE A 264 0.28 0.00 14.36
C PHE A 264 1.48 0.90 13.99
N VAL A 265 1.40 2.21 14.25
CA VAL A 265 2.50 3.15 13.99
C VAL A 265 3.78 2.68 14.71
N SER A 266 3.67 2.32 15.99
CA SER A 266 4.82 1.80 16.76
C SER A 266 5.40 0.51 16.15
N LEU A 267 4.56 -0.36 15.63
CA LEU A 267 5.00 -1.61 15.00
C LEU A 267 5.75 -1.38 13.70
N ILE A 268 5.30 -0.46 12.84
CA ILE A 268 6.01 -0.18 11.59
C ILE A 268 7.31 0.59 11.83
N GLU A 269 7.38 1.46 12.85
CA GLU A 269 8.61 2.14 13.26
C GLU A 269 9.67 1.14 13.73
N ALA A 270 9.25 0.15 14.51
CA ALA A 270 10.14 -0.92 14.94
C ALA A 270 10.59 -1.82 13.78
N GLY A 271 9.71 -2.01 12.77
CA GLY A 271 9.95 -2.87 11.62
C GLY A 271 10.81 -2.22 10.54
N PHE A 272 10.70 -0.91 10.38
CA PHE A 272 11.42 -0.12 9.38
C PHE A 272 12.14 1.06 10.05
N PRO A 273 13.18 0.80 10.87
CA PRO A 273 13.90 1.87 11.53
C PRO A 273 14.51 2.80 10.48
N THR A 274 14.23 4.09 10.58
CA THR A 274 14.95 5.11 9.83
C THR A 274 16.36 5.17 10.40
N GLY A 275 17.37 4.75 9.62
CA GLY A 275 18.75 4.84 10.03
C GLY A 275 19.07 6.29 10.44
N ARG A 276 19.43 6.50 11.70
CA ARG A 276 20.10 7.73 12.07
C ARG A 276 21.51 7.61 11.50
N SER A 277 21.80 8.38 10.43
CA SER A 277 23.16 8.67 10.00
C SER A 277 23.92 9.39 11.11
#